data_425b66da795a2df41bed1929cb1e73a8
#
_entry.id   425b66da795a2df41bed1929cb1e73a8
#
_cell.length_a   1.000
_cell.length_b   1.000
_cell.length_c   1.000
_cell.angle_alpha   90.00
_cell.angle_beta   90.00
_cell.angle_gamma   90.00
#
_symmetry.space_group_name_H-M   'P 1'
#
loop_
_entity.id
_entity.type
_entity.pdbx_description
1 polymer ?
#
loop_
_entity_poly.entity_id
_entity_poly.type
_entity_poly.pdbx_seq_one_letter_code
_entity_poly.pdbx_strand_id
1 'polypeptide(L)'
;FKGNVRFDDIRVNGEDFKYIKEHGKMKDGTLVPFRQLPILVVEGKTIAQTGAIARICGKISGLYPEEIIEAGKVDQIIDTATDINVLLRPSMRESDLVKRKAMRVELAQNDLPKYFGYLESILAENKSHWFVGDEMSIADIAIWRLMGWITSGVVDDIPKDILNPLKNLNKLYNEVEKDQKVTEWMLKTYKK
;
A
#
# COMPACT_ATOMS: atom_id res chain seq x y z
N PHE A 1 -12.24 -0.60 -9.63
CA PHE A 1 -11.06 0.06 -10.13
C PHE A 1 -10.71 -0.46 -11.54
N LYS A 2 -9.64 -1.19 -11.80
CA LYS A 2 -9.30 -1.66 -13.16
C LYS A 2 -10.29 -2.71 -13.71
N GLY A 3 -10.90 -3.51 -12.85
CA GLY A 3 -11.90 -4.55 -13.21
C GLY A 3 -13.34 -4.07 -13.37
N ASN A 4 -13.63 -2.78 -13.40
CA ASN A 4 -14.99 -2.21 -13.45
C ASN A 4 -15.93 -2.71 -12.32
N VAL A 5 -15.36 -3.13 -11.20
CA VAL A 5 -16.14 -3.59 -10.04
C VAL A 5 -16.74 -2.37 -9.33
N ARG A 6 -18.06 -2.38 -9.13
CA ARG A 6 -18.71 -1.35 -8.32
C ARG A 6 -18.40 -1.57 -6.84
N PHE A 7 -18.12 -0.50 -6.14
CA PHE A 7 -17.89 -0.52 -4.69
C PHE A 7 -18.30 0.80 -4.07
N ASP A 8 -18.60 0.76 -2.78
CA ASP A 8 -18.87 1.91 -1.95
C ASP A 8 -17.64 2.21 -1.08
N ASP A 9 -17.11 3.43 -1.17
CA ASP A 9 -16.00 3.90 -0.34
C ASP A 9 -16.56 4.58 0.91
N ILE A 10 -16.65 3.82 1.99
CA ILE A 10 -17.18 4.29 3.27
C ILE A 10 -16.04 4.80 4.14
N ARG A 11 -16.04 6.12 4.41
CA ARG A 11 -15.03 6.76 5.25
C ARG A 11 -15.52 6.82 6.70
N VAL A 12 -14.74 6.24 7.59
CA VAL A 12 -15.03 6.18 9.03
C VAL A 12 -14.42 7.42 9.72
N ASN A 13 -15.22 8.15 10.49
CA ASN A 13 -14.76 9.28 11.30
C ASN A 13 -14.11 8.81 12.62
N GLY A 14 -13.54 9.75 13.38
CA GLY A 14 -12.83 9.41 14.62
C GLY A 14 -13.71 8.82 15.72
N GLU A 15 -14.98 9.27 15.83
CA GLU A 15 -15.94 8.76 16.80
C GLU A 15 -16.33 7.30 16.49
N ASP A 16 -16.68 7.04 15.22
CA ASP A 16 -17.01 5.70 14.76
C ASP A 16 -15.81 4.76 14.87
N PHE A 17 -14.59 5.26 14.61
CA PHE A 17 -13.38 4.45 14.80
C PHE A 17 -13.15 4.11 16.30
N LYS A 18 -13.42 5.03 17.23
CA LYS A 18 -13.40 4.75 18.66
C LYS A 18 -14.40 3.66 19.03
N TYR A 19 -15.62 3.74 18.52
CA TYR A 19 -16.65 2.72 18.71
C TYR A 19 -16.16 1.34 18.21
N ILE A 20 -15.54 1.28 17.02
CA ILE A 20 -14.97 0.05 16.47
C ILE A 20 -13.88 -0.51 17.40
N LYS A 21 -13.01 0.34 17.94
CA LYS A 21 -11.97 -0.08 18.90
C LYS A 21 -12.54 -0.74 20.16
N GLU A 22 -13.66 -0.22 20.65
CA GLU A 22 -14.30 -0.71 21.87
C GLU A 22 -15.11 -2.00 21.61
N HIS A 23 -15.85 -2.06 20.50
CA HIS A 23 -16.87 -3.09 20.27
C HIS A 23 -16.49 -4.15 19.24
N GLY A 24 -15.46 -3.93 18.40
CA GLY A 24 -15.06 -4.87 17.34
C GLY A 24 -16.05 -4.93 16.16
N LYS A 25 -16.96 -3.95 16.06
CA LYS A 25 -17.97 -3.85 15.00
C LYS A 25 -18.31 -2.39 14.71
N MET A 26 -18.87 -2.13 13.55
CA MET A 26 -19.49 -0.85 13.20
C MET A 26 -20.86 -0.70 13.88
N LYS A 27 -21.43 0.52 13.87
CA LYS A 27 -22.76 0.80 14.47
C LYS A 27 -23.90 0.03 13.79
N ASP A 28 -23.76 -0.33 12.53
CA ASP A 28 -24.70 -1.16 11.75
C ASP A 28 -24.56 -2.68 12.01
N GLY A 29 -23.62 -3.08 12.89
CA GLY A 29 -23.37 -4.48 13.24
C GLY A 29 -22.27 -5.15 12.40
N THR A 30 -21.73 -4.51 11.35
CA THR A 30 -20.65 -5.05 10.52
C THR A 30 -19.41 -5.36 11.38
N LEU A 31 -18.96 -6.62 11.37
CA LEU A 31 -17.81 -7.06 12.16
C LEU A 31 -16.51 -6.42 11.65
N VAL A 32 -15.64 -6.03 12.59
CA VAL A 32 -14.28 -5.56 12.32
C VAL A 32 -13.29 -6.48 13.06
N PRO A 33 -12.84 -7.59 12.43
CA PRO A 33 -12.19 -8.71 13.09
C PRO A 33 -11.01 -8.36 13.99
N PHE A 34 -10.19 -7.38 13.56
CA PHE A 34 -8.99 -6.96 14.31
C PHE A 34 -9.14 -5.56 14.91
N ARG A 35 -10.37 -5.02 14.97
CA ARG A 35 -10.65 -3.65 15.44
C ARG A 35 -9.76 -2.61 14.74
N GLN A 36 -9.43 -2.85 13.48
CA GLN A 36 -8.57 -2.03 12.64
C GLN A 36 -9.20 -1.84 11.25
N LEU A 37 -8.89 -0.73 10.61
CA LEU A 37 -9.24 -0.43 9.23
C LEU A 37 -7.99 -0.48 8.34
N PRO A 38 -8.13 -0.75 7.04
CA PRO A 38 -9.39 -0.98 6.32
C PRO A 38 -10.00 -2.36 6.53
N ILE A 39 -11.29 -2.48 6.22
CA ILE A 39 -11.98 -3.74 5.98
C ILE A 39 -12.63 -3.71 4.59
N LEU A 40 -12.81 -4.88 4.00
CA LEU A 40 -13.61 -5.10 2.79
C LEU A 40 -14.83 -5.95 3.18
N VAL A 41 -16.01 -5.53 2.74
CA VAL A 41 -17.25 -6.32 2.92
C VAL A 41 -17.70 -6.81 1.56
N VAL A 42 -17.83 -8.12 1.40
CA VAL A 42 -18.30 -8.77 0.17
C VAL A 42 -19.38 -9.77 0.56
N GLU A 43 -20.58 -9.61 0.00
CA GLU A 43 -21.73 -10.48 0.30
C GLU A 43 -21.96 -10.67 1.82
N GLY A 44 -21.87 -9.58 2.59
CA GLY A 44 -22.02 -9.58 4.03
C GLY A 44 -20.88 -10.20 4.84
N LYS A 45 -19.81 -10.66 4.18
CA LYS A 45 -18.62 -11.23 4.82
C LYS A 45 -17.52 -10.18 4.89
N THR A 46 -16.92 -10.02 6.06
CA THR A 46 -15.87 -9.05 6.30
C THR A 46 -14.49 -9.67 6.17
N ILE A 47 -13.62 -8.98 5.43
CA ILE A 47 -12.21 -9.32 5.27
C ILE A 47 -11.39 -8.12 5.77
N ALA A 48 -10.41 -8.39 6.59
CA ALA A 48 -9.46 -7.40 7.09
C ALA A 48 -8.04 -7.71 6.60
N GLN A 49 -7.09 -6.89 6.96
CA GLN A 49 -5.69 -6.90 6.51
C GLN A 49 -5.51 -6.40 5.08
N THR A 50 -4.73 -5.35 4.94
CA THR A 50 -4.52 -4.66 3.64
C THR A 50 -4.04 -5.62 2.55
N GLY A 51 -3.10 -6.52 2.87
CA GLY A 51 -2.60 -7.51 1.91
C GLY A 51 -3.67 -8.52 1.47
N ALA A 52 -4.52 -9.01 2.39
CA ALA A 52 -5.62 -9.91 2.06
C ALA A 52 -6.68 -9.22 1.18
N ILE A 53 -7.01 -7.97 1.53
CA ILE A 53 -7.93 -7.14 0.74
C ILE A 53 -7.37 -6.91 -0.67
N ALA A 54 -6.08 -6.56 -0.77
CA ALA A 54 -5.42 -6.34 -2.06
C ALA A 54 -5.47 -7.59 -2.94
N ARG A 55 -5.19 -8.78 -2.39
CA ARG A 55 -5.23 -10.06 -3.12
C ARG A 55 -6.63 -10.36 -3.66
N ILE A 56 -7.67 -10.16 -2.87
CA ILE A 56 -9.06 -10.37 -3.31
C ILE A 56 -9.42 -9.36 -4.40
N CYS A 57 -9.13 -8.08 -4.19
CA CYS A 57 -9.37 -7.05 -5.19
C CYS A 57 -8.61 -7.34 -6.49
N GLY A 58 -7.35 -7.78 -6.38
CA GLY A 58 -6.53 -8.19 -7.52
C GLY A 58 -7.15 -9.34 -8.31
N LYS A 59 -7.61 -10.39 -7.64
CA LYS A 59 -8.28 -11.53 -8.28
C LYS A 59 -9.56 -11.13 -8.99
N ILE A 60 -10.41 -10.32 -8.35
CA ILE A 60 -11.66 -9.85 -8.93
C ILE A 60 -11.42 -8.93 -10.15
N SER A 61 -10.33 -8.17 -10.14
CA SER A 61 -10.02 -7.16 -11.17
C SER A 61 -9.08 -7.65 -12.28
N GLY A 62 -8.61 -8.90 -12.22
CA GLY A 62 -7.64 -9.44 -13.18
C GLY A 62 -6.22 -8.88 -13.01
N LEU A 63 -5.91 -8.32 -11.83
CA LEU A 63 -4.59 -7.76 -11.49
C LEU A 63 -3.74 -8.72 -10.62
N TYR A 64 -4.15 -9.97 -10.55
CA TYR A 64 -3.44 -11.01 -9.78
C TYR A 64 -3.30 -12.25 -10.66
N PRO A 65 -2.10 -12.79 -10.85
CA PRO A 65 -1.86 -13.93 -11.73
C PRO A 65 -2.61 -15.19 -11.28
N GLU A 66 -2.98 -16.01 -12.24
CA GLU A 66 -3.54 -17.36 -11.98
C GLU A 66 -2.43 -18.40 -11.80
N GLU A 67 -1.28 -18.19 -12.46
CA GLU A 67 -0.12 -19.09 -12.35
C GLU A 67 0.47 -18.96 -10.93
N ILE A 68 0.69 -20.11 -10.28
CA ILE A 68 1.00 -20.20 -8.86
C ILE A 68 2.33 -19.55 -8.47
N ILE A 69 3.36 -19.65 -9.34
CA ILE A 69 4.66 -19.05 -9.09
C ILE A 69 4.62 -17.54 -9.28
N GLU A 70 3.93 -17.07 -10.30
CA GLU A 70 3.71 -15.64 -10.51
C GLU A 70 2.86 -15.03 -9.38
N ALA A 71 1.82 -15.72 -8.93
CA ALA A 71 1.04 -15.34 -7.76
C ALA A 71 1.92 -15.22 -6.51
N GLY A 72 2.81 -16.19 -6.28
CA GLY A 72 3.79 -16.14 -5.19
C GLY A 72 4.76 -14.97 -5.30
N LYS A 73 5.19 -14.60 -6.52
CA LYS A 73 6.01 -13.42 -6.75
C LYS A 73 5.26 -12.12 -6.45
N VAL A 74 3.98 -12.02 -6.79
CA VAL A 74 3.13 -10.87 -6.42
C VAL A 74 3.01 -10.80 -4.90
N ASP A 75 2.79 -11.93 -4.24
CA ASP A 75 2.64 -12.01 -2.79
C ASP A 75 3.89 -11.55 -2.04
N GLN A 76 5.08 -11.95 -2.47
CA GLN A 76 6.34 -11.52 -1.85
C GLN A 76 6.51 -9.99 -1.89
N ILE A 77 6.08 -9.32 -2.96
CA ILE A 77 6.15 -7.86 -3.07
C ILE A 77 5.15 -7.18 -2.14
N ILE A 78 3.92 -7.70 -2.05
CA ILE A 78 2.89 -7.17 -1.13
C ILE A 78 3.33 -7.34 0.33
N ASP A 79 3.95 -8.49 0.66
CA ASP A 79 4.42 -8.75 1.99
C ASP A 79 5.65 -7.89 2.32
N THR A 80 6.55 -7.65 1.35
CA THR A 80 7.64 -6.66 1.48
C THR A 80 7.11 -5.24 1.75
N ALA A 81 6.05 -4.82 1.06
CA ALA A 81 5.39 -3.53 1.34
C ALA A 81 4.85 -3.49 2.78
N THR A 82 4.35 -4.61 3.28
CA THR A 82 3.89 -4.74 4.67
C THR A 82 5.06 -4.65 5.65
N ASP A 83 6.19 -5.27 5.38
CA ASP A 83 7.41 -5.19 6.21
C ASP A 83 7.90 -3.75 6.33
N ILE A 84 7.97 -3.02 5.23
CA ILE A 84 8.34 -1.59 5.24
C ILE A 84 7.36 -0.77 6.11
N ASN A 85 6.04 -1.03 6.00
CA ASN A 85 5.05 -0.38 6.86
C ASN A 85 5.25 -0.74 8.36
N VAL A 86 5.64 -1.98 8.67
CA VAL A 86 5.95 -2.42 10.04
C VAL A 86 7.15 -1.68 10.60
N LEU A 87 8.20 -1.48 9.80
CA LEU A 87 9.38 -0.69 10.19
C LEU A 87 9.01 0.78 10.51
N LEU A 88 8.14 1.39 9.74
CA LEU A 88 7.69 2.78 9.95
C LEU A 88 6.77 2.95 11.17
N ARG A 89 6.00 1.92 11.52
CA ARG A 89 4.94 1.98 12.54
C ARG A 89 5.38 2.48 13.92
N PRO A 90 6.54 2.10 14.49
CA PRO A 90 6.99 2.63 15.78
C PRO A 90 7.13 4.15 15.75
N SER A 91 7.77 4.70 14.71
CA SER A 91 7.95 6.15 14.56
C SER A 91 6.63 6.90 14.39
N MET A 92 5.61 6.25 13.77
CA MET A 92 4.27 6.82 13.60
C MET A 92 3.48 6.92 14.91
N ARG A 93 3.87 6.17 15.94
CA ARG A 93 3.23 6.15 17.27
C ARG A 93 4.01 6.88 18.34
N GLU A 94 5.25 7.28 18.03
CA GLU A 94 6.09 8.01 18.97
C GLU A 94 5.59 9.45 19.13
N SER A 95 5.28 9.83 20.37
CA SER A 95 4.79 11.17 20.73
C SER A 95 5.92 12.17 21.01
N ASP A 96 7.09 11.68 21.44
CA ASP A 96 8.28 12.50 21.63
C ASP A 96 8.87 12.87 20.26
N LEU A 97 8.83 14.15 19.92
CA LEU A 97 9.27 14.66 18.62
C LEU A 97 10.75 14.41 18.33
N VAL A 98 11.60 14.46 19.37
CA VAL A 98 13.04 14.24 19.20
C VAL A 98 13.33 12.77 18.90
N LYS A 99 12.72 11.88 19.66
CA LYS A 99 12.82 10.43 19.42
C LYS A 99 12.24 10.05 18.08
N ARG A 100 11.06 10.57 17.76
CA ARG A 100 10.41 10.31 16.46
C ARG A 100 11.31 10.69 15.29
N LYS A 101 11.90 11.89 15.34
CA LYS A 101 12.85 12.36 14.33
C LYS A 101 14.07 11.44 14.23
N ALA A 102 14.68 11.08 15.36
CA ALA A 102 15.82 10.17 15.38
C ALA A 102 15.50 8.83 14.73
N MET A 103 14.34 8.23 15.06
CA MET A 103 13.88 6.97 14.45
C MET A 103 13.69 7.09 12.92
N ARG A 104 13.15 8.20 12.43
CA ARG A 104 12.92 8.41 11.00
C ARG A 104 14.19 8.69 10.22
N VAL A 105 15.12 9.43 10.82
CA VAL A 105 16.46 9.61 10.24
C VAL A 105 17.17 8.26 10.10
N GLU A 106 17.11 7.42 11.14
CA GLU A 106 17.69 6.08 11.11
C GLU A 106 17.07 5.22 10.00
N LEU A 107 15.73 5.20 9.90
CA LEU A 107 15.03 4.49 8.83
C LEU A 107 15.41 4.99 7.43
N ALA A 108 15.53 6.31 7.26
CA ALA A 108 15.88 6.93 5.99
C ALA A 108 17.34 6.64 5.57
N GLN A 109 18.23 6.45 6.52
CA GLN A 109 19.66 6.19 6.25
C GLN A 109 19.96 4.70 6.03
N ASN A 110 19.16 3.79 6.61
CA ASN A 110 19.49 2.36 6.65
C ASN A 110 18.38 1.49 6.04
N ASP A 111 17.24 1.34 6.71
CA ASP A 111 16.24 0.35 6.33
C ASP A 111 15.53 0.67 5.02
N LEU A 112 15.09 1.90 4.82
CA LEU A 112 14.35 2.27 3.60
C LEU A 112 15.20 2.13 2.34
N PRO A 113 16.45 2.65 2.27
CA PRO A 113 17.32 2.42 1.11
C PRO A 113 17.59 0.93 0.86
N LYS A 114 17.74 0.13 1.91
CA LYS A 114 17.98 -1.32 1.82
C LYS A 114 16.78 -2.04 1.18
N TYR A 115 15.58 -1.86 1.72
CA TYR A 115 14.39 -2.54 1.20
C TYR A 115 14.02 -2.08 -0.21
N PHE A 116 14.07 -0.77 -0.46
CA PHE A 116 13.83 -0.26 -1.82
C PHE A 116 14.93 -0.67 -2.80
N GLY A 117 16.17 -0.85 -2.34
CA GLY A 117 17.25 -1.43 -3.14
C GLY A 117 16.96 -2.87 -3.56
N TYR A 118 16.37 -3.69 -2.70
CA TYR A 118 15.94 -5.05 -3.06
C TYR A 118 14.82 -5.00 -4.13
N LEU A 119 13.83 -4.14 -3.97
CA LEU A 119 12.75 -3.96 -4.95
C LEU A 119 13.29 -3.44 -6.29
N GLU A 120 14.24 -2.51 -6.28
CA GLU A 120 14.91 -2.02 -7.47
C GLU A 120 15.63 -3.15 -8.22
N SER A 121 16.32 -4.04 -7.49
CA SER A 121 17.02 -5.19 -8.08
C SER A 121 16.05 -6.18 -8.72
N ILE A 122 14.93 -6.48 -8.09
CA ILE A 122 13.88 -7.36 -8.65
C ILE A 122 13.34 -6.79 -9.97
N LEU A 123 13.05 -5.48 -10.01
CA LEU A 123 12.61 -4.82 -11.23
C LEU A 123 13.68 -4.82 -12.33
N ALA A 124 14.96 -4.71 -11.96
CA ALA A 124 16.06 -4.74 -12.93
C ALA A 124 16.23 -6.11 -13.60
N GLU A 125 15.87 -7.20 -12.92
CA GLU A 125 15.92 -8.55 -13.46
C GLU A 125 14.77 -8.86 -14.43
N ASN A 126 13.63 -8.17 -14.30
CA ASN A 126 12.51 -8.36 -15.22
C ASN A 126 12.70 -7.48 -16.47
N LYS A 127 12.46 -8.08 -17.65
CA LYS A 127 12.53 -7.36 -18.94
C LYS A 127 11.41 -6.33 -19.09
N SER A 128 10.28 -6.55 -18.44
CA SER A 128 9.22 -5.56 -18.33
C SER A 128 9.59 -4.51 -17.27
N HIS A 129 8.78 -3.49 -17.10
CA HIS A 129 8.93 -2.52 -16.01
C HIS A 129 8.00 -2.82 -14.83
N TRP A 130 7.39 -4.01 -14.81
CA TRP A 130 6.52 -4.52 -13.75
C TRP A 130 7.24 -5.53 -12.88
N PHE A 131 6.79 -5.72 -11.64
CA PHE A 131 7.41 -6.70 -10.73
C PHE A 131 7.23 -8.14 -11.21
N VAL A 132 6.09 -8.45 -11.84
CA VAL A 132 5.76 -9.80 -12.29
C VAL A 132 5.09 -9.74 -13.66
N GLY A 133 5.54 -10.61 -14.57
CA GLY A 133 4.98 -10.69 -15.92
C GLY A 133 5.17 -9.43 -16.77
N ASP A 134 4.28 -9.25 -17.73
CA ASP A 134 4.37 -8.16 -18.72
C ASP A 134 3.29 -7.08 -18.51
N GLU A 135 2.42 -7.25 -17.53
CA GLU A 135 1.31 -6.35 -17.22
C GLU A 135 1.33 -5.90 -15.75
N MET A 136 0.70 -4.75 -15.49
CA MET A 136 0.56 -4.21 -14.14
C MET A 136 -0.25 -5.15 -13.25
N SER A 137 0.26 -5.44 -12.07
CA SER A 137 -0.38 -6.24 -11.02
C SER A 137 -0.68 -5.43 -9.77
N ILE A 138 -1.31 -6.05 -8.77
CA ILE A 138 -1.50 -5.41 -7.46
C ILE A 138 -0.18 -5.20 -6.70
N ALA A 139 0.90 -5.92 -7.04
CA ALA A 139 2.24 -5.69 -6.49
C ALA A 139 2.74 -4.29 -6.85
N ASP A 140 2.61 -3.91 -8.12
CA ASP A 140 3.03 -2.61 -8.65
C ASP A 140 2.24 -1.47 -7.99
N ILE A 141 0.92 -1.64 -7.85
CA ILE A 141 0.04 -0.67 -7.19
C ILE A 141 0.39 -0.53 -5.70
N ALA A 142 0.71 -1.63 -5.01
CA ALA A 142 1.08 -1.61 -3.60
C ALA A 142 2.37 -0.81 -3.37
N ILE A 143 3.40 -1.06 -4.19
CA ILE A 143 4.68 -0.33 -4.11
C ILE A 143 4.52 1.12 -4.56
N TRP A 144 3.81 1.38 -5.66
CA TRP A 144 3.47 2.74 -6.08
C TRP A 144 2.83 3.55 -4.94
N ARG A 145 1.83 2.98 -4.28
CA ARG A 145 1.14 3.65 -3.16
C ARG A 145 2.07 3.89 -1.97
N LEU A 146 2.93 2.91 -1.64
CA LEU A 146 3.91 3.02 -0.58
C LEU A 146 4.94 4.12 -0.87
N MET A 147 5.49 4.14 -2.08
CA MET A 147 6.43 5.18 -2.54
C MET A 147 5.80 6.58 -2.43
N GLY A 148 4.60 6.74 -2.98
CA GLY A 148 3.87 8.02 -2.94
C GLY A 148 3.59 8.49 -1.51
N TRP A 149 3.28 7.58 -0.58
CA TRP A 149 3.08 7.93 0.82
C TRP A 149 4.38 8.39 1.51
N ILE A 150 5.47 7.66 1.32
CA ILE A 150 6.77 7.98 1.94
C ILE A 150 7.31 9.31 1.41
N THR A 151 7.20 9.56 0.11
CA THR A 151 7.74 10.77 -0.53
C THR A 151 6.80 11.98 -0.47
N SER A 152 5.54 11.83 -0.03
CA SER A 152 4.56 12.91 0.05
C SER A 152 4.91 14.00 1.07
N GLY A 153 5.75 13.68 2.06
CA GLY A 153 6.05 14.54 3.22
C GLY A 153 5.06 14.37 4.37
N VAL A 154 4.08 13.46 4.26
CA VAL A 154 3.21 13.07 5.40
C VAL A 154 4.02 12.35 6.47
N VAL A 155 5.05 11.61 6.07
CA VAL A 155 6.04 11.05 6.97
C VAL A 155 7.17 12.07 7.10
N ASP A 156 7.01 13.01 8.02
CA ASP A 156 7.99 14.06 8.30
C ASP A 156 9.37 13.47 8.66
N ASP A 157 10.43 14.23 8.46
CA ASP A 157 11.83 13.84 8.68
C ASP A 157 12.35 12.68 7.78
N ILE A 158 11.57 12.17 6.82
CA ILE A 158 12.06 11.32 5.74
C ILE A 158 12.23 12.20 4.48
N PRO A 159 13.41 12.21 3.84
CA PRO A 159 13.64 13.01 2.64
C PRO A 159 12.68 12.61 1.51
N LYS A 160 12.03 13.60 0.87
CA LYS A 160 11.10 13.33 -0.24
C LYS A 160 11.78 12.76 -1.48
N ASP A 161 13.07 13.00 -1.60
CA ASP A 161 13.94 12.57 -2.70
C ASP A 161 14.68 11.25 -2.42
N ILE A 162 14.38 10.58 -1.30
CA ILE A 162 15.03 9.34 -0.86
C ILE A 162 15.02 8.24 -1.94
N LEU A 163 14.02 8.23 -2.82
CA LEU A 163 13.86 7.24 -3.89
C LEU A 163 14.44 7.71 -5.24
N ASN A 164 14.92 8.95 -5.37
CA ASN A 164 15.42 9.48 -6.64
C ASN A 164 16.52 8.63 -7.31
N PRO A 165 17.46 7.98 -6.58
CA PRO A 165 18.48 7.14 -7.19
C PRO A 165 17.96 5.85 -7.85
N LEU A 166 16.73 5.41 -7.54
CA LEU A 166 16.15 4.12 -7.90
C LEU A 166 15.39 4.22 -9.22
N LYS A 167 16.09 4.00 -10.33
CA LYS A 167 15.58 4.30 -11.68
C LYS A 167 14.40 3.44 -12.10
N ASN A 168 14.44 2.13 -11.81
CA ASN A 168 13.37 1.20 -12.20
C ASN A 168 12.11 1.44 -11.37
N LEU A 169 12.25 1.68 -10.07
CA LEU A 169 11.14 2.05 -9.20
C LEU A 169 10.49 3.38 -9.61
N ASN A 170 11.29 4.38 -9.97
CA ASN A 170 10.75 5.64 -10.48
C ASN A 170 10.04 5.46 -11.84
N LYS A 171 10.56 4.57 -12.71
CA LYS A 171 9.87 4.22 -13.96
C LYS A 171 8.54 3.55 -13.67
N LEU A 172 8.51 2.52 -12.82
CA LEU A 172 7.28 1.86 -12.38
C LEU A 172 6.29 2.88 -11.81
N TYR A 173 6.73 3.75 -10.90
CA TYR A 173 5.89 4.78 -10.28
C TYR A 173 5.22 5.64 -11.35
N ASN A 174 5.98 6.14 -12.32
CA ASN A 174 5.47 6.98 -13.39
C ASN A 174 4.52 6.23 -14.34
N GLU A 175 4.75 4.94 -14.61
CA GLU A 175 3.85 4.14 -15.45
C GLU A 175 2.51 3.88 -14.74
N VAL A 176 2.51 3.60 -13.42
CA VAL A 176 1.27 3.48 -12.64
C VAL A 176 0.51 4.80 -12.60
N GLU A 177 1.20 5.94 -12.42
CA GLU A 177 0.58 7.29 -12.43
C GLU A 177 -0.10 7.62 -13.77
N LYS A 178 0.42 7.12 -14.89
CA LYS A 178 -0.17 7.31 -16.23
C LYS A 178 -1.40 6.45 -16.50
N ASP A 179 -1.64 5.39 -15.71
CA ASP A 179 -2.85 4.58 -15.89
C ASP A 179 -4.09 5.46 -15.68
N GLN A 180 -4.97 5.49 -16.68
CA GLN A 180 -6.14 6.35 -16.68
C GLN A 180 -7.02 6.15 -15.44
N LYS A 181 -7.24 4.91 -15.03
CA LYS A 181 -8.09 4.60 -13.86
C LYS A 181 -7.44 4.98 -12.53
N VAL A 182 -6.11 4.88 -12.44
CA VAL A 182 -5.34 5.39 -11.29
C VAL A 182 -5.49 6.90 -11.22
N THR A 183 -5.26 7.59 -12.34
CA THR A 183 -5.38 9.05 -12.44
C THR A 183 -6.79 9.51 -12.07
N GLU A 184 -7.84 8.92 -12.65
CA GLU A 184 -9.23 9.23 -12.33
C GLU A 184 -9.56 9.03 -10.85
N TRP A 185 -9.09 7.93 -10.26
CA TRP A 185 -9.26 7.65 -8.83
C TRP A 185 -8.55 8.68 -7.95
N MET A 186 -7.31 9.02 -8.26
CA MET A 186 -6.54 10.02 -7.51
C MET A 186 -7.22 11.39 -7.56
N LEU A 187 -7.70 11.81 -8.74
CA LEU A 187 -8.43 13.05 -8.92
C LEU A 187 -9.74 13.09 -8.10
N LYS A 188 -10.49 12.00 -8.10
CA LYS A 188 -11.76 11.89 -7.35
C LYS A 188 -11.53 11.88 -5.84
N THR A 189 -10.45 11.25 -5.37
CA THR A 189 -10.25 10.94 -3.95
C THR A 189 -9.45 12.01 -3.21
N TYR A 190 -8.47 12.63 -3.85
CA TYR A 190 -7.48 13.49 -3.21
C TYR A 190 -7.45 14.94 -3.71
N LYS A 191 -8.12 15.27 -4.82
CA LYS A 191 -8.35 16.68 -5.15
C LYS A 191 -9.54 17.20 -4.36
N LYS A 192 -9.23 17.94 -3.32
CA LYS A 192 -10.12 18.95 -2.75
C LYS A 192 -9.71 20.32 -3.25
#